data_6c251c9aa39217b3aee42e63a35c6965
#
_entry.id   6c251c9aa39217b3aee42e63a35c6965
#
_cell.length_a   1.000
_cell.length_b   1.000
_cell.length_c   1.000
_cell.angle_alpha   90.00
_cell.angle_beta   90.00
_cell.angle_gamma   90.00
#
_symmetry.space_group_name_H-M   'P 1'
#
loop_
_entity.id
_entity.type
_entity.pdbx_description
1 polymer ?
#
loop_
_entity_poly.entity_id
_entity_poly.type
_entity_poly.pdbx_seq_one_letter_code
_entity_poly.pdbx_strand_id
1 'polypeptide(L)'
;MEEKIISGIQQIGIGITDVMEAWEWYYNVFGTDIRVFEDETIADLMLPYTGGSPQRRHAALAFNLQGGGGFEIWQYTGRKPQEANFDVQLGDYGIYVAKIKCKDIEATYDLYQAKQIDVLNSPQEGPDGNKRFFVSDLYGNHFQLEEGHQWYKDENKLTGGAYGAMIGVSDIEN
;
A
#
# COMPACT_ATOMS: atom_id res chain seq x y z
N MET A 1 -27.78 -20.33 4.59
CA MET A 1 -26.45 -19.87 4.16
C MET A 1 -26.15 -18.64 5.01
N GLU A 2 -25.05 -18.66 5.77
CA GLU A 2 -24.61 -17.46 6.47
C GLU A 2 -24.25 -16.39 5.44
N GLU A 3 -24.74 -15.18 5.64
CA GLU A 3 -24.43 -14.02 4.80
C GLU A 3 -22.95 -13.69 4.98
N LYS A 4 -22.17 -13.74 3.90
CA LYS A 4 -20.76 -13.37 3.92
C LYS A 4 -20.66 -11.85 3.82
N ILE A 5 -20.08 -11.20 4.82
CA ILE A 5 -19.90 -9.76 4.86
C ILE A 5 -18.44 -9.45 4.54
N ILE A 6 -18.22 -8.58 3.54
CA ILE A 6 -16.91 -7.98 3.25
C ILE A 6 -16.93 -6.57 3.85
N SER A 7 -16.14 -6.32 4.90
CA SER A 7 -16.13 -5.05 5.62
C SER A 7 -15.11 -4.05 5.11
N GLY A 8 -14.15 -4.47 4.29
CA GLY A 8 -13.12 -3.59 3.71
C GLY A 8 -11.77 -4.29 3.54
N ILE A 9 -10.78 -3.50 3.11
CA ILE A 9 -9.38 -3.93 3.01
C ILE A 9 -8.67 -3.61 4.32
N GLN A 10 -8.11 -4.63 4.95
CA GLN A 10 -7.32 -4.46 6.17
C GLN A 10 -5.87 -4.10 5.85
N GLN A 11 -5.28 -4.76 4.85
CA GLN A 11 -3.89 -4.57 4.45
C GLN A 11 -3.71 -4.84 2.97
N ILE A 12 -2.62 -4.27 2.42
CA ILE A 12 -2.12 -4.59 1.08
C ILE A 12 -0.70 -5.12 1.24
N GLY A 13 -0.40 -6.26 0.62
CA GLY A 13 0.95 -6.80 0.56
C GLY A 13 1.80 -6.05 -0.47
N ILE A 14 3.01 -5.65 -0.08
CA ILE A 14 3.97 -4.96 -0.95
C ILE A 14 5.29 -5.70 -0.93
N GLY A 15 5.74 -6.16 -2.11
CA GLY A 15 7.06 -6.74 -2.31
C GLY A 15 8.12 -5.67 -2.51
N ILE A 16 9.18 -5.71 -1.69
CA ILE A 16 10.28 -4.73 -1.70
C ILE A 16 11.63 -5.43 -1.46
N THR A 17 12.72 -4.69 -1.49
CA THR A 17 14.08 -5.24 -1.30
C THR A 17 14.69 -4.96 0.07
N ASP A 18 14.11 -4.05 0.86
CA ASP A 18 14.51 -3.77 2.25
C ASP A 18 13.29 -3.38 3.09
N VAL A 19 12.89 -4.28 4.02
CA VAL A 19 11.70 -4.09 4.87
C VAL A 19 11.82 -2.85 5.75
N MET A 20 12.99 -2.62 6.34
CA MET A 20 13.14 -1.54 7.32
C MET A 20 13.17 -0.18 6.64
N GLU A 21 13.85 -0.05 5.48
CA GLU A 21 13.85 1.16 4.67
C GLU A 21 12.43 1.49 4.17
N ALA A 22 11.72 0.49 3.64
CA ALA A 22 10.36 0.66 3.16
C ALA A 22 9.41 1.07 4.30
N TRP A 23 9.50 0.41 5.46
CA TRP A 23 8.65 0.74 6.59
C TRP A 23 8.94 2.13 7.16
N GLU A 24 10.20 2.55 7.26
CA GLU A 24 10.55 3.91 7.65
C GLU A 24 9.93 4.95 6.71
N TRP A 25 9.96 4.67 5.42
CA TRP A 25 9.31 5.54 4.42
C TRP A 25 7.79 5.58 4.62
N TYR A 26 7.11 4.43 4.75
CA TYR A 26 5.65 4.36 4.95
C TYR A 26 5.23 4.95 6.30
N TYR A 27 6.05 4.81 7.32
CA TYR A 27 5.86 5.49 8.61
C TYR A 27 5.84 7.01 8.44
N ASN A 28 6.84 7.55 7.76
CA ASN A 28 7.02 8.99 7.58
C ASN A 28 6.03 9.63 6.59
N VAL A 29 5.53 8.86 5.62
CA VAL A 29 4.65 9.34 4.56
C VAL A 29 3.19 9.01 4.86
N PHE A 30 2.88 7.78 5.24
CA PHE A 30 1.51 7.32 5.46
C PHE A 30 1.12 7.16 6.93
N GLY A 31 2.05 7.43 7.86
CA GLY A 31 1.79 7.33 9.29
C GLY A 31 1.51 5.91 9.78
N THR A 32 2.12 4.88 9.17
CA THR A 32 1.98 3.47 9.57
C THR A 32 2.86 3.15 10.77
N ASP A 33 2.51 3.69 11.94
CA ASP A 33 3.31 3.68 13.16
C ASP A 33 3.00 2.52 14.12
N ILE A 34 2.01 1.70 13.81
CA ILE A 34 1.65 0.54 14.62
C ILE A 34 2.23 -0.73 14.01
N ARG A 35 3.22 -1.29 14.68
CA ARG A 35 3.77 -2.61 14.34
C ARG A 35 2.87 -3.70 14.88
N VAL A 36 2.24 -4.46 13.98
CA VAL A 36 1.47 -5.66 14.35
C VAL A 36 2.39 -6.84 14.53
N PHE A 37 3.27 -7.09 13.58
CA PHE A 37 4.40 -8.01 13.69
C PHE A 37 5.57 -7.55 12.81
N GLU A 38 6.74 -8.09 13.09
CA GLU A 38 7.93 -8.05 12.24
C GLU A 38 8.74 -9.29 12.57
N ASP A 39 9.02 -10.11 11.56
CA ASP A 39 9.80 -11.33 11.74
C ASP A 39 10.56 -11.73 10.47
N GLU A 40 11.64 -12.50 10.68
CA GLU A 40 12.38 -13.16 9.60
C GLU A 40 12.23 -14.67 9.76
N THR A 41 11.60 -15.35 8.80
CA THR A 41 11.31 -16.77 8.85
C THR A 41 11.23 -17.41 7.46
N ILE A 42 10.82 -18.66 7.38
CA ILE A 42 10.58 -19.39 6.13
C ILE A 42 9.11 -19.27 5.75
N ALA A 43 8.84 -18.93 4.49
CA ALA A 43 7.49 -18.78 3.94
C ALA A 43 6.94 -20.13 3.44
N ASP A 44 6.58 -21.01 4.34
CA ASP A 44 6.14 -22.39 4.02
C ASP A 44 4.83 -22.43 3.24
N LEU A 45 3.95 -21.44 3.41
CA LEU A 45 2.65 -21.37 2.75
C LEU A 45 2.72 -20.79 1.32
N MET A 46 3.88 -20.28 0.93
CA MET A 46 4.06 -19.61 -0.39
C MET A 46 4.59 -20.53 -1.48
N LEU A 47 4.68 -21.84 -1.23
CA LEU A 47 5.22 -22.83 -2.16
C LEU A 47 4.66 -22.76 -3.58
N PRO A 48 3.35 -22.56 -3.82
CA PRO A 48 2.81 -22.42 -5.18
C PRO A 48 3.41 -21.27 -5.97
N TYR A 49 3.86 -20.21 -5.26
CA TYR A 49 4.40 -18.97 -5.84
C TYR A 49 5.92 -18.91 -5.85
N THR A 50 6.59 -19.92 -5.24
CA THR A 50 8.06 -19.97 -5.12
C THR A 50 8.68 -21.17 -5.84
N GLY A 51 7.95 -21.73 -6.81
CA GLY A 51 8.42 -22.90 -7.57
C GLY A 51 8.52 -24.18 -6.74
N GLY A 52 7.70 -24.34 -5.70
CA GLY A 52 7.64 -25.52 -4.85
C GLY A 52 8.73 -25.58 -3.78
N SER A 53 9.58 -24.57 -3.64
CA SER A 53 10.65 -24.54 -2.64
C SER A 53 10.41 -23.44 -1.60
N PRO A 54 10.54 -23.75 -0.28
CA PRO A 54 10.43 -22.74 0.76
C PRO A 54 11.50 -21.65 0.58
N GLN A 55 11.10 -20.38 0.77
CA GLN A 55 12.00 -19.25 0.70
C GLN A 55 12.05 -18.51 2.03
N ARG A 56 13.23 -18.08 2.45
CA ARG A 56 13.35 -17.17 3.59
C ARG A 56 12.78 -15.82 3.23
N ARG A 57 12.08 -15.22 4.19
CA ARG A 57 11.52 -13.88 4.05
C ARG A 57 11.76 -13.06 5.31
N HIS A 58 11.83 -11.75 5.17
CA HIS A 58 11.64 -10.76 6.21
C HIS A 58 10.34 -10.01 5.90
N ALA A 59 9.44 -9.90 6.85
CA ALA A 59 8.19 -9.18 6.66
C ALA A 59 7.80 -8.39 7.90
N ALA A 60 7.14 -7.24 7.67
CA ALA A 60 6.54 -6.44 8.71
C ALA A 60 5.09 -6.10 8.33
N LEU A 61 4.17 -6.20 9.28
CA LEU A 61 2.82 -5.69 9.15
C LEU A 61 2.69 -4.42 9.97
N ALA A 62 2.49 -3.30 9.29
CA ALA A 62 2.41 -1.97 9.89
C ALA A 62 1.11 -1.28 9.53
N PHE A 63 0.43 -0.72 10.55
CA PHE A 63 -0.87 -0.08 10.42
C PHE A 63 -0.83 1.39 10.78
N ASN A 64 -1.79 2.13 10.19
CA ASN A 64 -2.21 3.44 10.64
C ASN A 64 -3.61 3.31 11.25
N LEU A 65 -3.71 3.47 12.58
CA LEU A 65 -4.99 3.30 13.28
C LEU A 65 -6.00 4.42 12.98
N GLN A 66 -5.58 5.57 12.49
CA GLN A 66 -6.53 6.62 12.13
C GLN A 66 -7.47 6.17 11.03
N GLY A 67 -6.96 5.50 9.99
CA GLY A 67 -7.76 4.93 8.92
C GLY A 67 -8.15 3.47 9.10
N GLY A 68 -7.44 2.74 9.97
CA GLY A 68 -7.69 1.34 10.28
C GLY A 68 -7.14 0.34 9.26
N GLY A 69 -6.17 0.74 8.45
CA GLY A 69 -5.52 -0.13 7.46
C GLY A 69 -4.00 0.06 7.40
N GLY A 70 -3.33 -0.80 6.67
CA GLY A 70 -1.88 -0.76 6.56
C GLY A 70 -1.29 -1.60 5.43
N PHE A 71 -0.03 -1.97 5.61
CA PHE A 71 0.76 -2.72 4.65
C PHE A 71 1.45 -3.91 5.28
N GLU A 72 1.40 -5.05 4.60
CA GLU A 72 2.32 -6.15 4.82
C GLU A 72 3.52 -5.97 3.89
N ILE A 73 4.61 -5.49 4.46
CA ILE A 73 5.86 -5.17 3.77
C ILE A 73 6.68 -6.46 3.70
N TRP A 74 6.99 -6.93 2.48
CA TRP A 74 7.53 -8.27 2.26
C TRP A 74 8.81 -8.25 1.44
N GLN A 75 9.85 -8.87 1.98
CA GLN A 75 11.14 -9.08 1.33
C GLN A 75 11.50 -10.58 1.31
N TYR A 76 11.82 -11.14 0.15
CA TYR A 76 12.50 -12.44 0.11
C TYR A 76 13.98 -12.27 0.41
N THR A 77 14.47 -12.96 1.46
CA THR A 77 15.89 -12.94 1.87
C THR A 77 16.66 -14.18 1.42
N GLY A 78 15.97 -15.27 1.07
CA GLY A 78 16.54 -16.49 0.52
C GLY A 78 16.99 -16.40 -0.94
N ARG A 79 16.49 -15.40 -1.67
CA ARG A 79 16.86 -15.11 -3.06
C ARG A 79 16.67 -13.61 -3.34
N LYS A 80 17.37 -13.09 -4.34
CA LYS A 80 17.08 -11.74 -4.84
C LYS A 80 15.80 -11.80 -5.70
N PRO A 81 14.73 -11.04 -5.36
CA PRO A 81 13.57 -10.90 -6.22
C PRO A 81 13.97 -10.34 -7.59
N GLN A 82 13.28 -10.79 -8.63
CA GLN A 82 13.45 -10.25 -9.96
C GLN A 82 12.40 -9.16 -10.17
N GLU A 83 12.84 -7.98 -10.53
CA GLU A 83 11.96 -6.89 -10.94
C GLU A 83 11.28 -7.22 -12.27
N ALA A 84 10.13 -6.58 -12.54
CA ALA A 84 9.49 -6.64 -13.83
C ALA A 84 10.49 -6.14 -14.91
N ASN A 85 10.56 -6.85 -16.04
CA ASN A 85 11.42 -6.46 -17.17
C ASN A 85 10.66 -5.61 -18.20
N PHE A 86 9.58 -4.99 -17.77
CA PHE A 86 8.72 -4.10 -18.56
C PHE A 86 8.16 -3.02 -17.63
N ASP A 87 7.74 -1.90 -18.21
CA ASP A 87 7.07 -0.84 -17.46
C ASP A 87 5.63 -1.26 -17.15
N VAL A 88 5.34 -1.46 -15.85
CA VAL A 88 4.00 -1.81 -15.38
C VAL A 88 3.05 -0.64 -15.61
N GLN A 89 1.92 -0.88 -16.27
CA GLN A 89 0.95 0.12 -16.66
C GLN A 89 -0.44 -0.16 -16.08
N LEU A 90 -1.26 0.90 -16.00
CA LEU A 90 -2.66 0.75 -15.62
C LEU A 90 -3.38 -0.18 -16.61
N GLY A 91 -3.95 -1.26 -16.07
CA GLY A 91 -4.61 -2.31 -16.87
C GLY A 91 -3.83 -3.62 -16.92
N ASP A 92 -2.57 -3.63 -16.54
CA ASP A 92 -1.84 -4.88 -16.31
C ASP A 92 -2.46 -5.66 -15.14
N TYR A 93 -2.33 -6.98 -15.17
CA TYR A 93 -2.94 -7.84 -14.14
C TYR A 93 -2.28 -7.64 -12.77
N GLY A 94 -3.11 -7.53 -11.74
CA GLY A 94 -2.67 -7.37 -10.37
C GLY A 94 -2.96 -5.99 -9.81
N ILE A 95 -2.42 -5.70 -8.63
CA ILE A 95 -2.59 -4.40 -7.96
C ILE A 95 -1.62 -3.40 -8.59
N TYR A 96 -2.18 -2.36 -9.21
CA TYR A 96 -1.40 -1.26 -9.80
C TYR A 96 -1.22 -0.10 -8.84
N VAL A 97 -2.26 0.26 -8.07
CA VAL A 97 -2.25 1.38 -7.13
C VAL A 97 -2.89 0.95 -5.82
N ALA A 98 -2.25 1.25 -4.70
CA ALA A 98 -2.86 1.21 -3.38
C ALA A 98 -3.48 2.57 -3.05
N LYS A 99 -4.71 2.58 -2.48
CA LYS A 99 -5.41 3.81 -2.11
C LYS A 99 -5.26 4.10 -0.63
N ILE A 100 -4.90 5.34 -0.32
CA ILE A 100 -4.65 5.86 1.03
C ILE A 100 -5.66 6.95 1.35
N LYS A 101 -6.31 6.84 2.51
CA LYS A 101 -7.20 7.91 3.01
C LYS A 101 -6.41 9.16 3.37
N CYS A 102 -7.00 10.30 3.07
CA CYS A 102 -6.45 11.61 3.39
C CYS A 102 -7.54 12.50 4.02
N LYS A 103 -7.21 13.25 5.07
CA LYS A 103 -8.15 14.18 5.72
C LYS A 103 -8.26 15.52 4.99
N ASP A 104 -7.13 16.01 4.51
CA ASP A 104 -6.99 17.27 3.81
C ASP A 104 -5.99 17.07 2.67
N ILE A 105 -6.51 17.02 1.47
CA ILE A 105 -5.72 16.68 0.29
C ILE A 105 -4.70 17.76 -0.06
N GLU A 106 -5.08 19.05 0.09
CA GLU A 106 -4.18 20.16 -0.22
C GLU A 106 -3.06 20.26 0.82
N ALA A 107 -3.38 20.18 2.11
CA ALA A 107 -2.37 20.19 3.16
C ALA A 107 -1.42 18.99 3.07
N THR A 108 -1.93 17.82 2.66
CA THR A 108 -1.08 16.63 2.45
C THR A 108 -0.17 16.81 1.24
N TYR A 109 -0.70 17.34 0.14
CA TYR A 109 0.09 17.64 -1.06
C TYR A 109 1.22 18.63 -0.76
N ASP A 110 0.92 19.74 -0.08
CA ASP A 110 1.91 20.76 0.30
C ASP A 110 2.99 20.17 1.20
N LEU A 111 2.60 19.34 2.18
CA LEU A 111 3.55 18.64 3.06
C LEU A 111 4.47 17.70 2.25
N TYR A 112 3.92 16.96 1.29
CA TYR A 112 4.70 16.02 0.50
C TYR A 112 5.66 16.74 -0.45
N GLN A 113 5.24 17.87 -1.05
CA GLN A 113 6.14 18.73 -1.81
C GLN A 113 7.29 19.25 -0.94
N ALA A 114 6.98 19.73 0.27
CA ALA A 114 7.99 20.22 1.21
C ALA A 114 8.97 19.13 1.67
N LYS A 115 8.50 17.88 1.79
CA LYS A 115 9.32 16.71 2.12
C LYS A 115 10.03 16.08 0.92
N GLN A 116 9.83 16.59 -0.29
CA GLN A 116 10.41 16.06 -1.53
C GLN A 116 10.00 14.59 -1.80
N ILE A 117 8.77 14.22 -1.42
CA ILE A 117 8.17 12.95 -1.81
C ILE A 117 7.93 12.98 -3.32
N ASP A 118 8.11 11.85 -3.99
CA ASP A 118 7.87 11.72 -5.44
C ASP A 118 6.37 11.80 -5.75
N VAL A 119 5.89 13.04 -5.94
CA VAL A 119 4.48 13.35 -6.25
C VAL A 119 4.30 13.41 -7.76
N LEU A 120 3.45 12.55 -8.31
CA LEU A 120 3.28 12.35 -9.75
C LEU A 120 2.38 13.41 -10.42
N ASN A 121 1.46 14.03 -9.67
CA ASN A 121 0.55 15.06 -10.17
C ASN A 121 0.04 15.95 -9.04
N SER A 122 -0.46 17.13 -9.36
CA SER A 122 -1.20 17.98 -8.42
C SER A 122 -2.58 17.39 -8.10
N PRO A 123 -3.22 17.79 -6.98
CA PRO A 123 -4.59 17.39 -6.65
C PRO A 123 -5.57 17.67 -7.79
N GLN A 124 -6.37 16.67 -8.13
CA GLN A 124 -7.39 16.75 -9.18
C GLN A 124 -8.68 16.09 -8.70
N GLU A 125 -9.82 16.60 -9.14
CA GLU A 125 -11.11 15.99 -8.89
C GLU A 125 -11.25 14.71 -9.72
N GLY A 126 -11.65 13.62 -9.07
CA GLY A 126 -11.93 12.35 -9.71
C GLY A 126 -13.39 12.22 -10.18
N PRO A 127 -13.73 11.12 -10.85
CA PRO A 127 -15.09 10.88 -11.36
C PRO A 127 -16.17 10.85 -10.28
N ASP A 128 -15.82 10.61 -9.04
CA ASP A 128 -16.69 10.56 -7.86
C ASP A 128 -16.80 11.91 -7.12
N GLY A 129 -16.13 12.96 -7.64
CA GLY A 129 -16.09 14.29 -7.06
C GLY A 129 -15.08 14.47 -5.92
N ASN A 130 -14.38 13.41 -5.50
CA ASN A 130 -13.34 13.53 -4.48
C ASN A 130 -12.02 13.97 -5.12
N LYS A 131 -11.27 14.84 -4.41
CA LYS A 131 -9.93 15.20 -4.84
C LYS A 131 -8.93 14.09 -4.54
N ARG A 132 -7.95 13.94 -5.43
CA ARG A 132 -6.88 12.93 -5.31
C ARG A 132 -5.60 13.35 -6.01
N PHE A 133 -4.47 12.79 -5.57
CA PHE A 133 -3.19 12.84 -6.27
C PHE A 133 -2.44 11.53 -6.08
N PHE A 134 -1.37 11.34 -6.85
CA PHE A 134 -0.58 10.12 -6.83
C PHE A 134 0.86 10.39 -6.39
N VAL A 135 1.45 9.40 -5.71
CA VAL A 135 2.86 9.40 -5.30
C VAL A 135 3.50 8.05 -5.62
N SER A 136 4.83 8.04 -5.75
CA SER A 136 5.61 6.80 -5.80
C SER A 136 6.44 6.63 -4.53
N ASP A 137 6.66 5.37 -4.12
CA ASP A 137 7.64 5.05 -3.10
C ASP A 137 9.06 4.88 -3.67
N LEU A 138 10.00 4.48 -2.81
CA LEU A 138 11.40 4.26 -3.17
C LEU A 138 11.61 3.10 -4.16
N TYR A 139 10.60 2.25 -4.35
CA TYR A 139 10.63 1.04 -5.16
C TYR A 139 9.77 1.14 -6.43
N GLY A 140 9.19 2.32 -6.69
CA GLY A 140 8.33 2.57 -7.85
C GLY A 140 6.89 2.08 -7.69
N ASN A 141 6.46 1.69 -6.49
CA ASN A 141 5.05 1.39 -6.24
C ASN A 141 4.23 2.68 -6.20
N HIS A 142 3.02 2.65 -6.77
CA HIS A 142 2.15 3.82 -6.85
C HIS A 142 1.06 3.81 -5.80
N PHE A 143 0.81 4.98 -5.22
CA PHE A 143 -0.22 5.20 -4.22
C PHE A 143 -1.09 6.38 -4.63
N GLN A 144 -2.40 6.23 -4.48
CA GLN A 144 -3.37 7.29 -4.63
C GLN A 144 -3.76 7.81 -3.25
N LEU A 145 -3.55 9.08 -3.00
CA LEU A 145 -4.14 9.77 -1.86
C LEU A 145 -5.48 10.34 -2.27
N GLU A 146 -6.50 10.12 -1.45
CA GLU A 146 -7.87 10.53 -1.74
C GLU A 146 -8.56 11.00 -0.46
N GLU A 147 -9.36 12.07 -0.56
CA GLU A 147 -10.14 12.56 0.57
C GLU A 147 -11.09 11.48 1.08
N GLY A 148 -11.08 11.27 2.39
CA GLY A 148 -11.92 10.30 3.09
C GLY A 148 -12.66 10.94 4.24
N HIS A 149 -13.92 10.48 4.48
CA HIS A 149 -14.80 11.05 5.49
C HIS A 149 -15.09 10.11 6.65
N GLN A 150 -14.63 8.84 6.57
CA GLN A 150 -14.84 7.84 7.61
C GLN A 150 -13.50 7.45 8.23
N TRP A 151 -13.38 7.61 9.54
CA TRP A 151 -12.16 7.40 10.29
C TRP A 151 -12.41 6.42 11.43
N TYR A 152 -11.45 5.51 11.65
CA TYR A 152 -11.51 4.57 12.77
C TYR A 152 -11.18 5.26 14.10
N LYS A 153 -10.20 6.17 14.07
CA LYS A 153 -9.75 6.94 15.23
C LYS A 153 -9.23 8.30 14.79
N ASP A 154 -9.28 9.30 15.65
CA ASP A 154 -8.60 10.57 15.42
C ASP A 154 -7.24 10.58 16.11
N GLU A 155 -6.16 10.64 15.34
CA GLU A 155 -4.78 10.70 15.82
C GLU A 155 -4.04 11.95 15.32
N ASN A 156 -4.77 12.93 14.79
CA ASN A 156 -4.24 14.17 14.21
C ASN A 156 -3.24 13.94 13.06
N LYS A 157 -3.40 12.84 12.32
CA LYS A 157 -2.60 12.56 11.13
C LYS A 157 -3.34 13.07 9.89
N LEU A 158 -2.60 13.45 8.85
CA LEU A 158 -3.18 13.82 7.56
C LEU A 158 -3.65 12.59 6.77
N THR A 159 -3.01 11.43 6.98
CA THR A 159 -3.29 10.18 6.26
C THR A 159 -3.85 9.10 7.17
N GLY A 160 -4.49 8.11 6.59
CA GLY A 160 -5.24 7.09 7.32
C GLY A 160 -4.95 5.62 6.96
N GLY A 161 -3.89 5.33 6.26
CA GLY A 161 -3.54 3.97 5.82
C GLY A 161 -4.35 3.50 4.60
N ALA A 162 -4.08 2.27 4.16
CA ALA A 162 -4.69 1.68 2.98
C ALA A 162 -6.18 1.37 3.19
N TYR A 163 -7.00 1.68 2.19
CA TYR A 163 -8.44 1.39 2.23
C TYR A 163 -9.00 0.83 0.92
N GLY A 164 -8.21 0.82 -0.14
CA GLY A 164 -8.63 0.39 -1.46
C GLY A 164 -7.45 0.08 -2.37
N ALA A 165 -7.72 -0.44 -3.55
CA ALA A 165 -6.73 -0.69 -4.59
C ALA A 165 -7.34 -0.51 -5.98
N MET A 166 -6.50 -0.23 -6.98
CA MET A 166 -6.80 -0.42 -8.41
C MET A 166 -6.19 -1.75 -8.84
N ILE A 167 -7.02 -2.64 -9.34
CA ILE A 167 -6.63 -4.00 -9.69
C ILE A 167 -6.99 -4.27 -11.15
N GLY A 168 -5.99 -4.62 -11.95
CA GLY A 168 -6.20 -5.12 -13.31
C GLY A 168 -6.65 -6.58 -13.27
N VAL A 169 -7.72 -6.91 -13.97
CA VAL A 169 -8.30 -8.26 -14.06
C VAL A 169 -8.61 -8.61 -15.51
N SER A 170 -8.62 -9.90 -15.84
CA SER A 170 -8.95 -10.38 -17.20
C SER A 170 -10.45 -10.33 -17.49
N ASP A 171 -11.27 -10.39 -16.45
CA ASP A 171 -12.73 -10.40 -16.54
C ASP A 171 -13.32 -9.76 -15.28
N ILE A 172 -14.03 -8.64 -15.43
CA ILE A 172 -14.62 -7.90 -14.32
C ILE A 172 -15.92 -8.53 -13.81
N GLU A 173 -16.53 -9.43 -14.58
CA GLU A 173 -17.80 -10.10 -14.25
C GLU A 173 -17.59 -11.38 -13.43
N ASN A 174 -16.36 -11.88 -13.37
CA ASN A 174 -15.92 -13.03 -12.61
C ASN A 174 -14.96 -12.62 -11.50
#